data_5bd25e5deb64efe5c56931e8d2c7f4ca
#
_entry.id   5bd25e5deb64efe5c56931e8d2c7f4ca
#
_cell.length_a   1.000
_cell.length_b   1.000
_cell.length_c   1.000
_cell.angle_alpha   90.00
_cell.angle_beta   90.00
_cell.angle_gamma   90.00
#
_symmetry.space_group_name_H-M   'P 1'
#
loop_
_entity.id
_entity.type
_entity.pdbx_description
1 polymer ?
#
loop_
_entity_poly.entity_id
_entity_poly.type
_entity_poly.pdbx_seq_one_letter_code
_entity_poly.pdbx_strand_id
1 'polypeptide(L)'
;MFEEKIEPEDLEKMPSEYRELLERVLMIQADCEIGGPHLYVKDILLTAPSKVNQLIVARTAAEEMDHYRKITRLAGEIGKDTSFLLSIPNQQRYLEAFRGVITTWDDFRCLVF
;
A
#
# COMPACT_ATOMS: atom_id res chain seq x y z
N MET A 1 23.10 7.90 -12.39
CA MET A 1 21.70 7.41 -12.59
C MET A 1 21.74 5.99 -13.14
N PHE A 2 20.82 5.17 -12.75
CA PHE A 2 20.77 3.79 -13.22
C PHE A 2 20.26 3.75 -14.67
N GLU A 3 21.10 3.35 -15.59
CA GLU A 3 20.77 3.27 -17.02
C GLU A 3 20.30 1.87 -17.42
N GLU A 4 20.63 0.86 -16.61
CA GLU A 4 20.28 -0.52 -16.87
C GLU A 4 19.06 -0.95 -16.06
N LYS A 5 18.14 -1.63 -16.72
CA LYS A 5 17.01 -2.26 -16.04
C LYS A 5 17.49 -3.49 -15.29
N ILE A 6 17.11 -3.60 -14.02
CA ILE A 6 17.38 -4.78 -13.20
C ILE A 6 16.24 -5.77 -13.44
N GLU A 7 16.58 -6.97 -13.92
CA GLU A 7 15.63 -8.05 -14.10
C GLU A 7 15.58 -8.97 -12.86
N PRO A 8 14.51 -9.73 -12.67
CA PRO A 8 14.39 -10.64 -11.50
C PRO A 8 15.58 -11.60 -11.35
N GLU A 9 16.14 -12.07 -12.45
CA GLU A 9 17.29 -12.98 -12.44
C GLU A 9 18.55 -12.35 -11.86
N ASP A 10 18.68 -11.04 -11.95
CA ASP A 10 19.84 -10.32 -11.42
C ASP A 10 19.89 -10.34 -9.89
N LEU A 11 18.75 -10.57 -9.24
CA LEU A 11 18.67 -10.64 -7.79
C LEU A 11 19.44 -11.83 -7.21
N GLU A 12 19.55 -12.91 -7.97
CA GLU A 12 20.33 -14.08 -7.53
C GLU A 12 21.82 -13.79 -7.39
N LYS A 13 22.30 -12.78 -8.13
CA LYS A 13 23.69 -12.34 -8.14
C LYS A 13 23.99 -11.31 -7.03
N MET A 14 22.96 -10.83 -6.35
CA MET A 14 23.12 -9.83 -5.31
C MET A 14 23.28 -10.46 -3.93
N PRO A 15 23.90 -9.76 -2.97
CA PRO A 15 24.01 -10.26 -1.60
C PRO A 15 22.63 -10.61 -1.02
N SER A 16 22.58 -11.62 -0.16
CA SER A 16 21.33 -12.05 0.48
C SER A 16 20.67 -10.93 1.27
N GLU A 17 21.45 -10.10 1.92
CA GLU A 17 20.96 -8.93 2.68
C GLU A 17 20.21 -7.94 1.79
N TYR A 18 20.70 -7.70 0.57
CA TYR A 18 20.03 -6.85 -0.39
C TYR A 18 18.68 -7.43 -0.80
N ARG A 19 18.64 -8.73 -1.10
CA ARG A 19 17.41 -9.40 -1.50
C ARG A 19 16.36 -9.39 -0.39
N GLU A 20 16.77 -9.69 0.83
CA GLU A 20 15.89 -9.66 2.01
C GLU A 20 15.33 -8.25 2.25
N LEU A 21 16.16 -7.23 2.11
CA LEU A 21 15.73 -5.84 2.26
C LEU A 21 14.73 -5.45 1.18
N LEU A 22 14.99 -5.82 -0.08
CA LEU A 22 14.08 -5.55 -1.19
C LEU A 22 12.72 -6.22 -0.97
N GLU A 23 12.71 -7.49 -0.59
CA GLU A 23 11.47 -8.23 -0.30
C GLU A 23 10.68 -7.56 0.82
N ARG A 24 11.37 -7.11 1.87
CA ARG A 24 10.74 -6.41 3.00
C ARG A 24 10.16 -5.07 2.58
N VAL A 25 10.89 -4.30 1.79
CA VAL A 25 10.41 -3.00 1.27
C VAL A 25 9.16 -3.19 0.42
N LEU A 26 9.15 -4.16 -0.49
CA LEU A 26 7.98 -4.45 -1.31
C LEU A 26 6.78 -4.88 -0.47
N MET A 27 7.00 -5.68 0.57
CA MET A 27 5.93 -6.13 1.46
C MET A 27 5.34 -4.97 2.26
N ILE A 28 6.18 -4.11 2.82
CA ILE A 28 5.73 -2.92 3.57
C ILE A 28 4.98 -1.97 2.65
N GLN A 29 5.50 -1.74 1.45
CA GLN A 29 4.85 -0.86 0.49
C GLN A 29 3.48 -1.42 0.07
N ALA A 30 3.39 -2.70 -0.24
CA ALA A 30 2.12 -3.35 -0.57
C ALA A 30 1.10 -3.21 0.55
N ASP A 31 1.53 -3.40 1.79
CA ASP A 31 0.68 -3.23 2.97
C ASP A 31 0.14 -1.81 3.09
N CYS A 32 0.99 -0.80 2.90
CA CYS A 32 0.58 0.59 2.95
C CYS A 32 -0.43 0.95 1.85
N GLU A 33 -0.21 0.45 0.64
CA GLU A 33 -1.08 0.77 -0.50
C GLU A 33 -2.47 0.12 -0.41
N ILE A 34 -2.63 -0.95 0.35
CA ILE A 34 -3.95 -1.56 0.55
C ILE A 34 -4.58 -1.19 1.90
N GLY A 35 -3.76 -0.93 2.91
CA GLY A 35 -4.24 -0.60 4.25
C GLY A 35 -5.00 0.71 4.30
N GLY A 36 -4.52 1.74 3.60
CA GLY A 36 -5.21 3.02 3.48
C GLY A 36 -6.60 2.88 2.87
N PRO A 37 -6.71 2.36 1.65
CA PRO A 37 -8.00 2.16 0.99
C PRO A 37 -9.04 1.42 1.82
N HIS A 38 -8.65 0.41 2.57
CA HIS A 38 -9.56 -0.34 3.44
C HIS A 38 -10.22 0.58 4.49
N LEU A 39 -9.44 1.48 5.08
CA LEU A 39 -9.97 2.46 6.04
C LEU A 39 -10.78 3.54 5.34
N TYR A 40 -10.31 4.05 4.20
CA TYR A 40 -10.97 5.14 3.48
C TYR A 40 -12.38 4.76 3.04
N VAL A 41 -12.53 3.57 2.49
CA VAL A 41 -13.83 3.10 1.99
C VAL A 41 -14.76 2.76 3.15
N LYS A 42 -14.25 2.16 4.21
CA LYS A 42 -15.05 1.72 5.35
C LYS A 42 -15.50 2.88 6.25
N ASP A 43 -14.55 3.73 6.65
CA ASP A 43 -14.80 4.66 7.76
C ASP A 43 -14.89 6.13 7.31
N ILE A 44 -14.37 6.50 6.16
CA ILE A 44 -14.19 7.90 5.78
C ILE A 44 -15.09 8.33 4.63
N LEU A 45 -15.26 7.50 3.61
CA LEU A 45 -15.96 7.86 2.38
C LEU A 45 -17.34 8.48 2.63
N LEU A 46 -18.17 7.83 3.42
CA LEU A 46 -19.54 8.29 3.68
C LEU A 46 -19.63 9.44 4.68
N THR A 47 -18.56 9.70 5.43
CA THR A 47 -18.51 10.77 6.42
C THR A 47 -17.86 12.05 5.90
N ALA A 48 -17.34 12.03 4.68
CA ALA A 48 -16.78 13.23 4.04
C ALA A 48 -17.86 14.30 3.87
N PRO A 49 -17.53 15.59 4.09
CA PRO A 49 -18.54 16.64 4.27
C PRO A 49 -19.30 17.05 3.01
N SER A 50 -18.83 16.66 1.82
CA SER A 50 -19.50 17.01 0.57
C SER A 50 -19.31 15.93 -0.50
N LYS A 51 -20.09 16.01 -1.58
CA LYS A 51 -19.94 15.11 -2.73
C LYS A 51 -18.54 15.20 -3.36
N VAL A 52 -17.98 16.41 -3.43
CA VAL A 52 -16.62 16.62 -3.94
C VAL A 52 -15.60 15.92 -3.04
N ASN A 53 -15.73 16.05 -1.74
CA ASN A 53 -14.84 15.40 -0.78
C ASN A 53 -14.97 13.87 -0.83
N GLN A 54 -16.20 13.36 -0.97
CA GLN A 54 -16.42 11.92 -1.17
C GLN A 54 -15.72 11.41 -2.43
N LEU A 55 -15.79 12.17 -3.51
CA LEU A 55 -15.11 11.83 -4.76
C LEU A 55 -13.59 11.79 -4.57
N ILE A 56 -13.02 12.73 -3.82
CA ILE A 56 -11.58 12.75 -3.51
C ILE A 56 -11.18 11.46 -2.76
N VAL A 57 -11.94 11.07 -1.75
CA VAL A 57 -11.69 9.85 -0.99
C VAL A 57 -11.72 8.61 -1.91
N ALA A 58 -12.75 8.52 -2.73
CA ALA A 58 -12.94 7.40 -3.66
C ALA A 58 -11.79 7.30 -4.68
N ARG A 59 -11.37 8.44 -5.23
CA ARG A 59 -10.25 8.49 -6.19
C ARG A 59 -8.94 8.10 -5.54
N THR A 60 -8.66 8.62 -4.35
CA THR A 60 -7.45 8.28 -3.60
C THR A 60 -7.41 6.78 -3.31
N ALA A 61 -8.52 6.22 -2.86
CA ALA A 61 -8.60 4.77 -2.61
C ALA A 61 -8.34 3.97 -3.89
N ALA A 62 -8.94 4.37 -5.02
CA ALA A 62 -8.75 3.69 -6.30
C ALA A 62 -7.30 3.75 -6.78
N GLU A 63 -6.66 4.90 -6.65
CA GLU A 63 -5.25 5.09 -7.04
C GLU A 63 -4.31 4.23 -6.18
N GLU A 64 -4.51 4.21 -4.87
CA GLU A 64 -3.71 3.39 -3.97
C GLU A 64 -3.93 1.89 -4.20
N MET A 65 -5.14 1.46 -4.48
CA MET A 65 -5.43 0.06 -4.84
C MET A 65 -4.75 -0.33 -6.16
N ASP A 66 -4.65 0.58 -7.12
CA ASP A 66 -3.89 0.34 -8.35
C ASP A 66 -2.39 0.22 -8.08
N HIS A 67 -1.87 1.04 -7.17
CA HIS A 67 -0.47 0.91 -6.72
C HIS A 67 -0.23 -0.45 -6.05
N TYR A 68 -1.15 -0.90 -5.20
CA TYR A 68 -1.07 -2.24 -4.61
C TYR A 68 -1.00 -3.31 -5.69
N ARG A 69 -1.86 -3.24 -6.70
CA ARG A 69 -1.86 -4.18 -7.81
C ARG A 69 -0.51 -4.23 -8.52
N LYS A 70 0.10 -3.08 -8.76
CA LYS A 70 1.42 -2.97 -9.42
C LYS A 70 2.53 -3.57 -8.55
N ILE A 71 2.52 -3.28 -7.26
CA ILE A 71 3.51 -3.80 -6.31
C ILE A 71 3.35 -5.31 -6.14
N THR A 72 2.13 -5.82 -6.06
CA THR A 72 1.84 -7.24 -5.99
C THR A 72 2.39 -7.98 -7.22
N ARG A 73 2.22 -7.40 -8.40
CA ARG A 73 2.79 -7.95 -9.63
C ARG A 73 4.32 -8.02 -9.56
N LEU A 74 4.94 -6.93 -9.12
CA LEU A 74 6.39 -6.86 -8.97
C LEU A 74 6.92 -7.87 -7.96
N ALA A 75 6.25 -7.98 -6.80
CA ALA A 75 6.60 -8.97 -5.77
C ALA A 75 6.46 -10.40 -6.30
N GLY A 76 5.43 -10.66 -7.10
CA GLY A 76 5.22 -11.95 -7.74
C GLY A 76 6.36 -12.36 -8.66
N GLU A 77 6.99 -11.40 -9.35
CA GLU A 77 8.13 -11.65 -10.23
C GLU A 77 9.35 -12.18 -9.46
N ILE A 78 9.45 -11.90 -8.17
CA ILE A 78 10.52 -12.41 -7.29
C ILE A 78 10.02 -13.51 -6.35
N GLY A 79 8.87 -14.10 -6.64
CA GLY A 79 8.34 -15.26 -5.92
C GLY A 79 7.66 -14.94 -4.59
N LYS A 80 7.27 -13.69 -4.34
CA LYS A 80 6.59 -13.28 -3.11
C LYS A 80 5.10 -13.07 -3.33
N ASP A 81 4.31 -13.68 -2.45
CA ASP A 81 2.85 -13.54 -2.45
C ASP A 81 2.46 -12.49 -1.41
N THR A 82 1.75 -11.45 -1.86
CA THR A 82 1.23 -10.38 -1.00
C THR A 82 -0.27 -10.45 -0.79
N SER A 83 -0.93 -11.48 -1.31
CA SER A 83 -2.40 -11.59 -1.27
C SER A 83 -2.97 -11.64 0.15
N PHE A 84 -2.22 -12.15 1.12
CA PHE A 84 -2.65 -12.18 2.53
C PHE A 84 -2.90 -10.78 3.10
N LEU A 85 -2.28 -9.76 2.54
CA LEU A 85 -2.47 -8.37 2.98
C LEU A 85 -3.89 -7.86 2.76
N LEU A 86 -4.64 -8.48 1.84
CA LEU A 86 -6.04 -8.12 1.60
C LEU A 86 -6.95 -8.46 2.77
N SER A 87 -6.56 -9.40 3.62
CA SER A 87 -7.42 -9.95 4.66
C SER A 87 -6.85 -9.89 6.08
N ILE A 88 -5.66 -9.36 6.28
CA ILE A 88 -5.12 -9.24 7.64
C ILE A 88 -5.89 -8.19 8.45
N PRO A 89 -6.01 -8.37 9.77
CA PRO A 89 -6.58 -7.35 10.63
C PRO A 89 -5.78 -6.04 10.59
N ASN A 90 -6.48 -4.91 10.73
CA ASN A 90 -5.81 -3.60 10.70
C ASN A 90 -4.71 -3.46 11.77
N GLN A 91 -4.86 -4.13 12.91
CA GLN A 91 -3.86 -4.12 13.98
C GLN A 91 -2.52 -4.73 13.56
N GLN A 92 -2.49 -5.49 12.48
CA GLN A 92 -1.27 -6.13 11.95
C GLN A 92 -0.61 -5.31 10.83
N ARG A 93 -1.15 -4.13 10.47
CA ARG A 93 -0.55 -3.27 9.47
C ARG A 93 0.81 -2.75 9.92
N TYR A 94 1.73 -2.59 8.99
CA TYR A 94 3.06 -2.04 9.27
C TYR A 94 2.99 -0.57 9.70
N LEU A 95 2.17 0.23 8.99
CA LEU A 95 2.03 1.64 9.30
C LEU A 95 1.00 1.81 10.42
N GLU A 96 1.42 2.41 11.52
CA GLU A 96 0.58 2.65 12.68
C GLU A 96 -0.71 3.41 12.34
N ALA A 97 -0.61 4.41 11.47
CA ALA A 97 -1.76 5.18 11.00
C ALA A 97 -2.89 4.30 10.46
N PHE A 98 -2.56 3.17 9.84
CA PHE A 98 -3.54 2.25 9.25
C PHE A 98 -4.04 1.18 10.23
N ARG A 99 -3.64 1.22 11.48
CA ARG A 99 -4.10 0.30 12.54
C ARG A 99 -5.40 0.76 13.22
N GLY A 100 -6.22 1.57 12.52
CA GLY A 100 -7.49 2.06 13.06
C GLY A 100 -7.41 3.45 13.67
N VAL A 101 -6.29 4.16 13.48
CA VAL A 101 -6.13 5.55 13.97
C VAL A 101 -6.86 6.54 13.08
N ILE A 102 -6.85 6.31 11.76
CA ILE A 102 -7.52 7.17 10.80
C ILE A 102 -8.97 6.71 10.65
N THR A 103 -9.89 7.47 11.22
CA THR A 103 -11.32 7.11 11.25
C THR A 103 -12.25 8.24 10.81
N THR A 104 -11.72 9.46 10.64
CA THR A 104 -12.51 10.65 10.29
C THR A 104 -12.00 11.31 9.02
N TRP A 105 -12.85 12.16 8.42
CA TRP A 105 -12.44 13.00 7.30
C TRP A 105 -11.23 13.88 7.66
N ASP A 106 -11.17 14.42 8.87
CA ASP A 106 -10.05 15.27 9.28
C ASP A 106 -8.74 14.48 9.37
N ASP A 107 -8.79 13.26 9.89
CA ASP A 107 -7.63 12.36 9.91
C ASP A 107 -7.13 12.07 8.49
N PHE A 108 -8.05 11.76 7.58
CA PHE A 108 -7.72 11.52 6.18
C PHE A 108 -7.08 12.75 5.54
N ARG A 109 -7.68 13.91 5.75
CA ARG A 109 -7.18 15.16 5.20
C ARG A 109 -5.74 15.46 5.68
N CYS A 110 -5.47 15.24 6.96
CA CYS A 110 -4.12 15.44 7.51
C CYS A 110 -3.09 14.44 6.98
N LEU A 111 -3.51 13.22 6.67
CA LEU A 111 -2.61 12.20 6.13
C LEU A 111 -2.30 12.44 4.64
N VAL A 112 -3.29 12.80 3.85
CA VAL A 112 -3.20 12.84 2.38
C VAL A 112 -2.77 14.22 1.86
N PHE A 113 -3.17 15.25 2.53
CA PHE A 113 -2.88 16.64 2.16
C PHE A 113 -2.00 17.33 3.19
#